data_93ef7d7bc859cd0a08af1343cf3758df
#
_entry.id   93ef7d7bc859cd0a08af1343cf3758df
#
_cell.length_a   1.000
_cell.length_b   1.000
_cell.length_c   1.000
_cell.angle_alpha   90.00
_cell.angle_beta   90.00
_cell.angle_gamma   90.00
#
_symmetry.space_group_name_H-M   'P 1'
#
loop_
_entity.id
_entity.type
_entity.pdbx_description
1 polymer ?
#
loop_
_entity_poly.entity_id
_entity_poly.type
_entity_poly.pdbx_seq_one_letter_code
_entity_poly.pdbx_strand_id
1 'polypeptide(L)'
;MARPSLFAFAGGKRAFLALAAAHHARCLQDPVLEHPFSHPGRPDHVERLALYWAEVLGGPPHYSEVSEGQPGLLRLHAGMNADDDLPIRFLHCFLMAIDDAGLPDDPAFRRALRAYMEWAVLDVHRYSPSGSVVPERTPVPHWSWDGLVADR
;
A
#
# COMPACT_ATOMS: atom_id res chain seq x y z
N MET A 1 1.00 -19.69 -21.26
CA MET A 1 0.32 -19.65 -19.97
C MET A 1 0.37 -18.26 -19.35
N ALA A 2 -0.74 -17.80 -18.83
CA ALA A 2 -0.78 -16.51 -18.19
C ALA A 2 0.05 -16.55 -16.89
N ARG A 3 0.74 -15.45 -16.59
CA ARG A 3 1.41 -15.29 -15.30
C ARG A 3 0.38 -15.29 -14.17
N PRO A 4 0.71 -15.82 -12.99
CA PRO A 4 -0.13 -15.62 -11.80
C PRO A 4 -0.21 -14.13 -11.47
N SER A 5 -1.21 -13.72 -10.71
CA SER A 5 -1.25 -12.35 -10.21
C SER A 5 -0.02 -12.08 -9.32
N LEU A 6 0.32 -10.81 -9.14
CA LEU A 6 1.39 -10.44 -8.21
C LEU A 6 1.10 -11.00 -6.81
N PHE A 7 -0.17 -10.96 -6.39
CA PHE A 7 -0.61 -11.55 -5.12
C PHE A 7 -0.25 -13.03 -5.02
N ALA A 8 -0.63 -13.82 -6.02
CA ALA A 8 -0.35 -15.26 -6.02
C ALA A 8 1.15 -15.55 -6.10
N PHE A 9 1.87 -14.80 -6.93
CA PHE A 9 3.32 -14.97 -7.09
C PHE A 9 4.07 -14.67 -5.78
N ALA A 10 3.62 -13.67 -5.02
CA ALA A 10 4.21 -13.31 -3.74
C ALA A 10 4.07 -14.41 -2.67
N GLY A 11 3.05 -15.23 -2.77
CA GLY A 11 2.76 -16.28 -1.79
C GLY A 11 1.39 -16.15 -1.12
N GLY A 12 0.53 -15.28 -1.63
CA GLY A 12 -0.84 -15.15 -1.15
C GLY A 12 -0.97 -14.38 0.16
N LYS A 13 -2.06 -14.64 0.88
CA LYS A 13 -2.44 -13.91 2.09
C LYS A 13 -1.32 -13.85 3.15
N ARG A 14 -0.64 -14.97 3.38
CA ARG A 14 0.46 -15.07 4.35
C ARG A 14 1.59 -14.10 4.03
N ALA A 15 1.98 -14.03 2.74
CA ALA A 15 3.03 -13.14 2.29
C ALA A 15 2.66 -11.68 2.53
N PHE A 16 1.40 -11.30 2.30
CA PHE A 16 0.94 -9.93 2.49
C PHE A 16 0.81 -9.54 3.96
N LEU A 17 0.43 -10.48 4.83
CA LEU A 17 0.47 -10.24 6.27
C LEU A 17 1.90 -10.00 6.76
N ALA A 18 2.85 -10.82 6.28
CA ALA A 18 4.26 -10.63 6.62
C ALA A 18 4.81 -9.30 6.09
N LEU A 19 4.44 -8.94 4.86
CA LEU A 19 4.85 -7.67 4.25
C LEU A 19 4.32 -6.48 5.04
N ALA A 20 3.03 -6.46 5.37
CA ALA A 20 2.42 -5.38 6.11
C ALA A 20 3.00 -5.24 7.51
N ALA A 21 3.25 -6.35 8.20
CA ALA A 21 3.87 -6.34 9.52
C ALA A 21 5.31 -5.82 9.46
N ALA A 22 6.09 -6.27 8.50
CA ALA A 22 7.47 -5.82 8.30
C ALA A 22 7.53 -4.32 7.96
N HIS A 23 6.63 -3.86 7.10
CA HIS A 23 6.52 -2.44 6.74
C HIS A 23 6.20 -1.59 7.96
N HIS A 24 5.20 -2.00 8.74
CA HIS A 24 4.83 -1.28 9.96
C HIS A 24 5.99 -1.17 10.94
N ALA A 25 6.74 -2.27 11.14
CA ALA A 25 7.92 -2.28 12.00
C ALA A 25 8.99 -1.30 11.51
N ARG A 26 9.23 -1.25 10.20
CA ARG A 26 10.17 -0.29 9.61
C ARG A 26 9.72 1.15 9.79
N CYS A 27 8.43 1.42 9.60
CA CYS A 27 7.88 2.76 9.78
C CYS A 27 8.05 3.26 11.22
N LEU A 28 7.87 2.39 12.21
CA LEU A 28 8.06 2.74 13.62
C LEU A 28 9.51 3.08 13.97
N GLN A 29 10.47 2.60 13.17
CA GLN A 29 11.90 2.88 13.36
C GLN A 29 12.37 4.12 12.57
N ASP A 30 11.55 4.63 11.66
CA ASP A 30 11.91 5.78 10.83
C ASP A 30 11.56 7.07 11.58
N PRO A 31 12.52 8.02 11.74
CA PRO A 31 12.27 9.23 12.52
C PRO A 31 11.20 10.16 11.92
N VAL A 32 10.90 10.05 10.63
CA VAL A 32 9.83 10.83 9.98
C VAL A 32 8.48 10.15 10.12
N LEU A 33 8.44 8.82 10.03
CA LEU A 33 7.19 8.03 10.02
C LEU A 33 6.76 7.58 11.41
N GLU A 34 7.68 7.50 12.37
CA GLU A 34 7.41 6.98 13.70
C GLU A 34 6.20 7.65 14.36
N HIS A 35 6.12 8.97 14.31
CA HIS A 35 5.02 9.69 14.94
C HIS A 35 3.63 9.33 14.39
N PRO A 36 3.39 9.43 13.06
CA PRO A 36 2.07 9.04 12.53
C PRO A 36 1.75 7.56 12.72
N PHE A 37 2.76 6.67 12.74
CA PHE A 37 2.53 5.23 12.88
C PHE A 37 2.44 4.76 14.33
N SER A 38 2.91 5.55 15.30
CA SER A 38 2.80 5.23 16.73
C SER A 38 1.52 5.75 17.36
N HIS A 39 0.79 6.64 16.69
CA HIS A 39 -0.51 7.10 17.19
C HIS A 39 -1.49 5.94 17.27
N PRO A 40 -2.38 5.92 18.29
CA PRO A 40 -3.40 4.88 18.42
C PRO A 40 -4.32 4.92 17.19
N GLY A 41 -4.06 4.01 16.27
CA GLY A 41 -4.93 3.75 15.14
C GLY A 41 -5.84 2.57 15.46
N ARG A 42 -6.44 1.98 14.42
CA ARG A 42 -7.23 0.77 14.59
C ARG A 42 -6.31 -0.38 15.03
N PRO A 43 -6.76 -1.25 15.97
CA PRO A 43 -5.97 -2.40 16.39
C PRO A 43 -5.63 -3.37 15.24
N ASP A 44 -6.46 -3.37 14.19
CA ASP A 44 -6.33 -4.23 13.01
C ASP A 44 -5.63 -3.55 11.83
N HIS A 45 -4.81 -2.51 12.08
CA HIS A 45 -4.15 -1.72 11.03
C HIS A 45 -3.31 -2.60 10.09
N VAL A 46 -2.49 -3.50 10.63
CA VAL A 46 -1.62 -4.36 9.83
C VAL A 46 -2.46 -5.29 8.94
N GLU A 47 -3.48 -5.90 9.51
CA GLU A 47 -4.37 -6.81 8.78
C GLU A 47 -5.14 -6.08 7.66
N ARG A 48 -5.61 -4.87 7.93
CA ARG A 48 -6.31 -4.07 6.93
C ARG A 48 -5.37 -3.64 5.80
N LEU A 49 -4.15 -3.26 6.11
CA LEU A 49 -3.15 -2.90 5.11
C LEU A 49 -2.81 -4.11 4.23
N ALA A 50 -2.67 -5.29 4.84
CA ALA A 50 -2.45 -6.53 4.11
C ALA A 50 -3.60 -6.83 3.15
N LEU A 51 -4.85 -6.67 3.59
CA LEU A 51 -6.03 -6.86 2.74
C LEU A 51 -6.06 -5.87 1.57
N TYR A 52 -5.69 -4.63 1.83
CA TYR A 52 -5.65 -3.59 0.80
C TYR A 52 -4.63 -3.91 -0.28
N TRP A 53 -3.38 -4.17 0.11
CA TRP A 53 -2.35 -4.50 -0.87
C TRP A 53 -2.65 -5.81 -1.59
N ALA A 54 -3.23 -6.79 -0.92
CA ALA A 54 -3.67 -8.03 -1.56
C ALA A 54 -4.68 -7.76 -2.68
N GLU A 55 -5.67 -6.94 -2.41
CA GLU A 55 -6.69 -6.59 -3.40
C GLU A 55 -6.08 -5.82 -4.58
N VAL A 56 -5.24 -4.82 -4.31
CA VAL A 56 -4.57 -4.03 -5.35
C VAL A 56 -3.72 -4.91 -6.27
N LEU A 57 -3.04 -5.90 -5.71
CA LEU A 57 -2.07 -6.70 -6.44
C LEU A 57 -2.65 -8.01 -6.99
N GLY A 58 -3.97 -8.07 -7.12
CA GLY A 58 -4.67 -9.14 -7.83
C GLY A 58 -5.24 -10.25 -6.95
N GLY A 59 -5.29 -10.05 -5.63
CA GLY A 59 -5.93 -10.97 -4.70
C GLY A 59 -7.42 -10.71 -4.55
N PRO A 60 -8.07 -11.38 -3.58
CA PRO A 60 -9.52 -11.22 -3.35
C PRO A 60 -9.89 -9.79 -2.93
N PRO A 61 -11.12 -9.31 -3.26
CA PRO A 61 -11.55 -7.95 -2.95
C PRO A 61 -12.04 -7.80 -1.50
N HIS A 62 -11.37 -8.42 -0.54
CA HIS A 62 -11.79 -8.44 0.86
C HIS A 62 -11.69 -7.06 1.51
N TYR A 63 -10.75 -6.22 1.10
CA TYR A 63 -10.65 -4.87 1.64
C TYR A 63 -11.91 -4.05 1.30
N SER A 64 -12.35 -4.11 0.04
CA SER A 64 -13.56 -3.41 -0.39
C SER A 64 -14.82 -3.92 0.32
N GLU A 65 -14.84 -5.20 0.70
CA GLU A 65 -15.98 -5.80 1.41
C GLU A 65 -16.10 -5.33 2.86
N VAL A 66 -14.98 -4.96 3.51
CA VAL A 66 -14.95 -4.62 4.94
C VAL A 66 -14.64 -3.15 5.20
N SER A 67 -14.55 -2.31 4.17
CA SER A 67 -14.17 -0.91 4.30
C SER A 67 -14.98 -0.01 3.39
N GLU A 68 -14.71 1.30 3.46
CA GLU A 68 -15.28 2.29 2.55
C GLU A 68 -14.51 2.37 1.22
N GLY A 69 -13.64 1.41 0.93
CA GLY A 69 -12.87 1.34 -0.30
C GLY A 69 -11.83 2.44 -0.44
N GLN A 70 -11.48 2.78 -1.67
CA GLN A 70 -10.45 3.78 -1.96
C GLN A 70 -10.78 5.18 -1.42
N PRO A 71 -12.01 5.69 -1.56
CA PRO A 71 -12.33 7.00 -0.97
C PRO A 71 -12.09 7.05 0.54
N GLY A 72 -12.42 5.99 1.26
CA GLY A 72 -12.18 5.91 2.70
C GLY A 72 -10.70 5.96 3.03
N LEU A 73 -9.88 5.21 2.28
CA LEU A 73 -8.42 5.24 2.45
C LEU A 73 -7.86 6.64 2.18
N LEU A 74 -8.27 7.27 1.10
CA LEU A 74 -7.81 8.62 0.76
C LEU A 74 -8.21 9.63 1.83
N ARG A 75 -9.44 9.54 2.38
CA ARG A 75 -9.91 10.42 3.45
C ARG A 75 -9.07 10.30 4.72
N LEU A 76 -8.56 9.10 5.03
CA LEU A 76 -7.68 8.90 6.19
C LEU A 76 -6.37 9.69 6.08
N HIS A 77 -5.93 9.96 4.86
CA HIS A 77 -4.66 10.64 4.59
C HIS A 77 -4.85 12.11 4.18
N ALA A 78 -6.09 12.53 3.89
CA ALA A 78 -6.35 13.86 3.35
C ALA A 78 -6.16 14.95 4.41
N GLY A 79 -5.66 16.10 3.96
CA GLY A 79 -5.57 17.30 4.79
C GLY A 79 -4.53 17.26 5.90
N MET A 80 -3.63 16.29 5.91
CA MET A 80 -2.64 16.12 6.96
C MET A 80 -1.43 17.06 6.83
N ASN A 81 -1.29 17.73 5.69
CA ASN A 81 -0.13 18.58 5.37
C ASN A 81 1.19 17.85 5.61
N ALA A 82 1.28 16.61 5.16
CA ALA A 82 2.45 15.79 5.35
C ALA A 82 3.66 16.37 4.61
N ASP A 83 4.85 16.24 5.20
CA ASP A 83 6.10 16.67 4.56
C ASP A 83 6.33 15.90 3.26
N ASP A 84 6.99 16.53 2.30
CA ASP A 84 7.31 15.94 0.99
C ASP A 84 8.23 14.72 1.11
N ASP A 85 8.99 14.62 2.20
CA ASP A 85 9.85 13.47 2.49
C ASP A 85 9.06 12.22 2.89
N LEU A 86 7.84 12.38 3.37
CA LEU A 86 7.07 11.27 3.92
C LEU A 86 6.78 10.18 2.88
N PRO A 87 6.35 10.52 1.63
CA PRO A 87 6.15 9.50 0.60
C PRO A 87 7.42 8.71 0.27
N ILE A 88 8.57 9.40 0.20
CA ILE A 88 9.86 8.76 -0.10
C ILE A 88 10.26 7.81 1.02
N ARG A 89 10.08 8.22 2.27
CA ARG A 89 10.36 7.38 3.45
C ARG A 89 9.47 6.16 3.49
N PHE A 90 8.18 6.34 3.20
CA PHE A 90 7.23 5.24 3.13
C PHE A 90 7.63 4.21 2.08
N LEU A 91 8.04 4.68 0.89
CA LEU A 91 8.53 3.83 -0.19
C LEU A 91 9.77 3.05 0.26
N HIS A 92 10.76 3.69 0.88
CA HIS A 92 11.96 3.02 1.36
C HIS A 92 11.64 1.93 2.37
N CYS A 93 10.74 2.20 3.31
CA CYS A 93 10.30 1.21 4.28
C CYS A 93 9.62 0.01 3.59
N PHE A 94 8.84 0.26 2.55
CA PHE A 94 8.19 -0.79 1.78
C PHE A 94 9.21 -1.69 1.08
N LEU A 95 10.22 -1.09 0.44
CA LEU A 95 11.26 -1.86 -0.26
C LEU A 95 12.07 -2.73 0.69
N MET A 96 12.41 -2.20 1.87
CA MET A 96 13.07 -2.98 2.92
C MET A 96 12.16 -4.09 3.45
N ALA A 97 10.88 -3.81 3.58
CA ALA A 97 9.90 -4.78 4.08
C ALA A 97 9.75 -5.98 3.13
N ILE A 98 9.90 -5.79 1.84
CA ILE A 98 9.87 -6.90 0.87
C ILE A 98 10.97 -7.90 1.19
N ASP A 99 12.17 -7.43 1.50
CA ASP A 99 13.28 -8.29 1.91
C ASP A 99 13.02 -8.91 3.28
N ASP A 100 12.60 -8.12 4.25
CA ASP A 100 12.33 -8.59 5.63
C ASP A 100 11.26 -9.70 5.65
N ALA A 101 10.26 -9.57 4.82
CA ALA A 101 9.16 -10.54 4.74
C ALA A 101 9.52 -11.78 3.91
N GLY A 102 10.69 -11.79 3.27
CA GLY A 102 11.14 -12.94 2.48
C GLY A 102 10.35 -13.17 1.21
N LEU A 103 9.82 -12.12 0.58
CA LEU A 103 9.12 -12.25 -0.69
C LEU A 103 10.09 -12.65 -1.81
N PRO A 104 9.57 -13.20 -2.93
CA PRO A 104 10.44 -13.70 -4.00
C PRO A 104 11.46 -12.68 -4.51
N ASP A 105 12.70 -13.13 -4.71
CA ASP A 105 13.78 -12.29 -5.23
C ASP A 105 13.82 -12.37 -6.77
N ASP A 106 12.69 -12.05 -7.37
CA ASP A 106 12.54 -12.02 -8.83
C ASP A 106 12.59 -10.57 -9.32
N PRO A 107 13.48 -10.23 -10.27
CA PRO A 107 13.64 -8.84 -10.70
C PRO A 107 12.36 -8.22 -11.27
N ALA A 108 11.59 -8.95 -12.06
CA ALA A 108 10.33 -8.43 -12.63
C ALA A 108 9.29 -8.19 -11.54
N PHE A 109 9.18 -9.10 -10.57
CA PHE A 109 8.29 -8.95 -9.43
C PHE A 109 8.65 -7.73 -8.59
N ARG A 110 9.94 -7.59 -8.25
CA ARG A 110 10.43 -6.45 -7.46
C ARG A 110 10.21 -5.12 -8.17
N ARG A 111 10.42 -5.07 -9.49
CA ARG A 111 10.14 -3.87 -10.29
C ARG A 111 8.65 -3.51 -10.26
N ALA A 112 7.78 -4.50 -10.37
CA ALA A 112 6.33 -4.26 -10.34
C ALA A 112 5.87 -3.69 -8.99
N LEU A 113 6.36 -4.25 -7.88
CA LEU A 113 6.03 -3.75 -6.54
C LEU A 113 6.58 -2.35 -6.31
N ARG A 114 7.80 -2.07 -6.75
CA ARG A 114 8.39 -0.74 -6.64
C ARG A 114 7.59 0.29 -7.43
N ALA A 115 7.27 -0.01 -8.69
CA ALA A 115 6.49 0.87 -9.54
C ALA A 115 5.11 1.15 -8.93
N TYR A 116 4.47 0.13 -8.37
CA TYR A 116 3.22 0.31 -7.67
C TYR A 116 3.35 1.30 -6.52
N MET A 117 4.32 1.09 -5.64
CA MET A 117 4.44 1.94 -4.45
C MET A 117 4.89 3.37 -4.80
N GLU A 118 5.74 3.53 -5.80
CA GLU A 118 6.09 4.87 -6.30
C GLU A 118 4.84 5.64 -6.74
N TRP A 119 3.95 4.97 -7.48
CA TRP A 119 2.69 5.55 -7.90
C TRP A 119 1.75 5.82 -6.72
N ALA A 120 1.62 4.84 -5.83
CA ALA A 120 0.65 4.88 -4.73
C ALA A 120 0.93 5.99 -3.73
N VAL A 121 2.21 6.19 -3.35
CA VAL A 121 2.56 7.24 -2.39
C VAL A 121 2.30 8.64 -2.94
N LEU A 122 2.49 8.84 -4.24
CA LEU A 122 2.19 10.11 -4.89
C LEU A 122 0.68 10.31 -5.03
N ASP A 123 -0.06 9.25 -5.33
CA ASP A 123 -1.51 9.31 -5.45
C ASP A 123 -2.18 9.72 -4.13
N VAL A 124 -1.71 9.16 -3.02
CA VAL A 124 -2.20 9.52 -1.68
C VAL A 124 -1.74 10.93 -1.28
N HIS A 125 -0.48 11.26 -1.52
CA HIS A 125 0.12 12.54 -1.11
C HIS A 125 -0.53 13.75 -1.77
N ARG A 126 -1.13 13.58 -2.95
CA ARG A 126 -1.82 14.70 -3.63
C ARG A 126 -2.98 15.27 -2.82
N TYR A 127 -3.56 14.49 -1.90
CA TYR A 127 -4.65 14.93 -1.03
C TYR A 127 -4.16 15.44 0.32
N SER A 128 -2.85 15.49 0.54
CA SER A 128 -2.25 15.93 1.81
C SER A 128 -2.49 17.41 2.14
N PRO A 129 -2.50 18.36 1.18
CA PRO A 129 -2.75 19.75 1.51
C PRO A 129 -4.11 19.96 2.15
N SER A 130 -4.16 20.89 3.12
CA SER A 130 -5.41 21.29 3.78
C SER A 130 -6.46 21.72 2.77
N GLY A 131 -7.69 21.28 2.95
CA GLY A 131 -8.79 21.63 2.06
C GLY A 131 -8.88 20.78 0.80
N SER A 132 -8.02 19.77 0.65
CA SER A 132 -8.12 18.83 -0.47
C SER A 132 -9.44 18.07 -0.45
N VAL A 133 -10.03 17.89 -1.62
CA VAL A 133 -11.31 17.18 -1.78
C VAL A 133 -11.03 15.78 -2.34
N VAL A 134 -11.46 14.76 -1.61
CA VAL A 134 -11.33 13.38 -2.04
C VAL A 134 -12.53 13.02 -2.92
N PRO A 135 -12.31 12.44 -4.11
CA PRO A 135 -13.43 11.98 -4.96
C PRO A 135 -14.28 10.92 -4.24
N GLU A 136 -15.61 11.06 -4.35
CA GLU A 136 -16.54 10.14 -3.71
C GLU A 136 -16.55 8.75 -4.35
N ARG A 137 -16.19 8.68 -5.63
CA ARG A 137 -16.25 7.45 -6.44
C ARG A 137 -14.88 7.20 -7.09
N THR A 138 -14.01 6.59 -6.33
CA THR A 138 -12.70 6.15 -6.84
C THR A 138 -12.58 4.67 -6.53
N PRO A 139 -12.36 3.81 -7.55
CA PRO A 139 -12.18 2.38 -7.30
C PRO A 139 -10.83 2.13 -6.64
N VAL A 140 -10.73 1.03 -5.89
CA VAL A 140 -9.44 0.52 -5.43
C VAL A 140 -8.61 0.23 -6.69
N PRO A 141 -7.39 0.75 -6.80
CA PRO A 141 -6.57 0.52 -7.98
C PRO A 141 -6.20 -0.96 -8.10
N HIS A 142 -6.04 -1.43 -9.33
CA HIS A 142 -5.53 -2.77 -9.61
C HIS A 142 -4.21 -2.66 -10.35
N TRP A 143 -3.20 -3.34 -9.86
CA TRP A 143 -1.85 -3.30 -10.39
C TRP A 143 -1.42 -4.68 -10.87
N SER A 144 -0.93 -4.75 -12.10
CA SER A 144 -0.42 -5.97 -12.71
C SER A 144 1.09 -5.89 -12.90
N TRP A 145 1.66 -6.93 -13.51
CA TRP A 145 3.08 -6.93 -13.89
C TRP A 145 3.45 -5.77 -14.81
N ASP A 146 2.50 -5.27 -15.58
CA ASP A 146 2.70 -4.20 -16.58
C ASP A 146 2.27 -2.83 -16.08
N GLY A 147 1.85 -2.70 -14.82
CA GLY A 147 1.45 -1.46 -14.21
C GLY A 147 -0.03 -1.37 -13.89
N LEU A 148 -0.53 -0.14 -13.77
CA LEU A 148 -1.93 0.12 -13.41
C LEU A 148 -2.87 -0.43 -14.49
N VAL A 149 -3.84 -1.23 -14.04
CA VAL A 149 -4.87 -1.77 -14.92
C VAL A 149 -5.94 -0.71 -15.12
N ALA A 150 -6.22 -0.36 -16.37
CA ALA A 150 -7.27 0.60 -16.65
C ALA A 150 -8.64 0.04 -16.29
N ASP A 151 -9.49 0.89 -15.71
CA ASP A 151 -10.89 0.54 -15.47
C ASP A 151 -11.59 0.31 -16.81
N ARG A 152 -12.39 -0.74 -16.84
CA ARG A 152 -13.19 -1.08 -18.02
C ARG A 152 -14.62 -0.57 -17.85
#